data_f175de109203c3f05cdf633f0074e4de
#
_entry.id   f175de109203c3f05cdf633f0074e4de
#
_cell.length_a   1.000
_cell.length_b   1.000
_cell.length_c   1.000
_cell.angle_alpha   90.00
_cell.angle_beta   90.00
_cell.angle_gamma   90.00
#
_symmetry.space_group_name_H-M   'P 1'
#
loop_
_entity.id
_entity.type
_entity.pdbx_description
1 polymer ?
#
loop_
_entity_poly.entity_id
_entity_poly.type
_entity_poly.pdbx_seq_one_letter_code
_entity_poly.pdbx_strand_id
1 'polypeptide(L)'
;MQKSYIWSLPTRVFHLLFVVFILLAFLSDDEDSLLNYHAIAGYAILLLLIFRFFWGFWGPKYSLFKDFPIGKQNVKDFLVNIFDSNQKYIGHNPLASYAMFGMLIVTFLTIITGILAFGVQEGKGVLSFLNSSYFKEMKLFKEIHEFLSSVLIALIIAHISGVLFDRLLHKKHETLKSIATGFKVTQENESIKLNIFQKLFAFLMFIAFIAFLIFNLYQPKNILTASIHKPIDYKVENPLFTKECASCHILYPPNLLPRKSWETMMSNLENHFGDDASINEESNKGILAFLVKNSAETSTTKASWKFLNSIENKDIIALTKTTFWEKKHKDIPKELFL
;
A
#
# COMPACT_ATOMS: atom_id res chain seq x y z
N MET A 1 -6.04 43.37 -15.13
CA MET A 1 -5.82 41.95 -14.85
C MET A 1 -4.99 41.35 -15.97
N GLN A 2 -3.97 40.56 -15.61
CA GLN A 2 -3.07 39.93 -16.56
C GLN A 2 -2.80 38.44 -16.19
N LYS A 3 -2.35 37.64 -17.15
CA LYS A 3 -1.99 36.26 -16.86
C LYS A 3 -0.56 36.17 -16.29
N SER A 4 -0.43 35.64 -15.11
CA SER A 4 0.85 35.39 -14.44
C SER A 4 1.14 33.90 -14.36
N TYR A 5 2.39 33.48 -14.59
CA TYR A 5 2.83 32.11 -14.46
C TYR A 5 3.15 31.80 -12.99
N ILE A 6 2.23 31.11 -12.31
CA ILE A 6 2.28 30.88 -10.85
C ILE A 6 2.78 29.48 -10.53
N TRP A 7 2.29 28.46 -11.25
CA TRP A 7 2.66 27.06 -10.98
C TRP A 7 3.68 26.57 -11.98
N SER A 8 4.91 26.35 -11.51
CA SER A 8 5.99 25.82 -12.32
C SER A 8 5.66 24.42 -12.87
N LEU A 9 6.25 24.05 -14.01
CA LEU A 9 6.07 22.72 -14.60
C LEU A 9 6.40 21.60 -13.59
N PRO A 10 7.52 21.63 -12.83
CA PRO A 10 7.79 20.61 -11.81
C PRO A 10 6.69 20.49 -10.75
N THR A 11 6.10 21.61 -10.29
CA THR A 11 4.99 21.59 -9.32
C THR A 11 3.75 20.91 -9.90
N ARG A 12 3.44 21.14 -11.16
CA ARG A 12 2.28 20.56 -11.85
C ARG A 12 2.47 19.08 -12.15
N VAL A 13 3.67 18.69 -12.59
CA VAL A 13 4.02 17.27 -12.82
C VAL A 13 3.97 16.50 -11.50
N PHE A 14 4.54 17.06 -10.43
CA PHE A 14 4.42 16.49 -9.09
C PHE A 14 2.94 16.24 -8.72
N HIS A 15 2.10 17.26 -8.85
CA HIS A 15 0.68 17.14 -8.48
C HIS A 15 -0.03 16.06 -9.31
N LEU A 16 0.19 16.02 -10.61
CA LEU A 16 -0.39 15.01 -11.49
C LEU A 16 0.04 13.59 -11.10
N LEU A 17 1.35 13.38 -10.94
CA LEU A 17 1.88 12.07 -10.56
C LEU A 17 1.41 11.65 -9.16
N PHE A 18 1.35 12.60 -8.22
CA PHE A 18 0.87 12.35 -6.87
C PHE A 18 -0.59 11.88 -6.87
N VAL A 19 -1.46 12.53 -7.65
CA VAL A 19 -2.86 12.09 -7.82
C VAL A 19 -2.92 10.70 -8.45
N VAL A 20 -2.17 10.45 -9.54
CA VAL A 20 -2.18 9.15 -10.23
C VAL A 20 -1.75 8.02 -9.30
N PHE A 21 -0.64 8.20 -8.57
CA PHE A 21 -0.14 7.13 -7.71
C PHE A 21 -0.97 6.92 -6.44
N ILE A 22 -1.62 7.96 -5.89
CA ILE A 22 -2.62 7.81 -4.83
C ILE A 22 -3.81 6.98 -5.35
N LEU A 23 -4.33 7.29 -6.53
CA LEU A 23 -5.43 6.50 -7.12
C LEU A 23 -5.01 5.03 -7.35
N LEU A 24 -3.81 4.80 -7.89
CA LEU A 24 -3.29 3.42 -8.07
C LEU A 24 -3.15 2.69 -6.74
N ALA A 25 -2.71 3.35 -5.68
CA ALA A 25 -2.62 2.76 -4.35
C ALA A 25 -4.01 2.34 -3.84
N PHE A 26 -5.03 3.20 -3.93
CA PHE A 26 -6.39 2.85 -3.52
C PHE A 26 -7.05 1.77 -4.38
N LEU A 27 -6.76 1.73 -5.69
CA LEU A 27 -7.32 0.71 -6.58
C LEU A 27 -6.66 -0.67 -6.43
N SER A 28 -5.56 -0.76 -5.71
CA SER A 28 -4.77 -2.00 -5.57
C SER A 28 -4.73 -2.56 -4.15
N ASP A 29 -5.52 -2.04 -3.20
CA ASP A 29 -5.45 -2.44 -1.79
C ASP A 29 -6.26 -3.69 -1.45
N ASP A 30 -7.39 -3.96 -2.14
CA ASP A 30 -8.30 -5.05 -1.83
C ASP A 30 -7.82 -6.43 -2.32
N GLU A 31 -6.90 -6.49 -3.29
CA GLU A 31 -6.47 -7.72 -3.94
C GLU A 31 -5.07 -8.17 -3.51
N ASP A 32 -4.97 -9.34 -2.89
CA ASP A 32 -3.69 -9.95 -2.49
C ASP A 32 -2.68 -10.08 -3.66
N SER A 33 -3.20 -10.27 -4.90
CA SER A 33 -2.40 -10.34 -6.13
C SER A 33 -1.77 -8.99 -6.50
N LEU A 34 -2.40 -7.89 -6.14
CA LEU A 34 -1.98 -6.52 -6.42
C LEU A 34 -1.14 -5.90 -5.29
N LEU A 35 -0.97 -6.60 -4.16
CA LEU A 35 -0.28 -6.07 -2.97
C LEU A 35 1.13 -5.54 -3.27
N ASN A 36 1.89 -6.19 -4.16
CA ASN A 36 3.21 -5.71 -4.55
C ASN A 36 3.12 -4.40 -5.35
N TYR A 37 2.11 -4.24 -6.20
CA TYR A 37 1.87 -2.99 -6.95
C TYR A 37 1.41 -1.87 -6.02
N HIS A 38 0.58 -2.19 -5.02
CA HIS A 38 0.22 -1.26 -3.94
C HIS A 38 1.47 -0.73 -3.22
N ALA A 39 2.38 -1.62 -2.82
CA ALA A 39 3.63 -1.25 -2.19
C ALA A 39 4.51 -0.38 -3.10
N ILE A 40 4.65 -0.73 -4.40
CA ILE A 40 5.40 0.07 -5.38
C ILE A 40 4.78 1.46 -5.54
N ALA A 41 3.45 1.57 -5.59
CA ALA A 41 2.76 2.86 -5.63
C ALA A 41 3.06 3.69 -4.36
N GLY A 42 3.06 3.06 -3.18
CA GLY A 42 3.46 3.69 -1.92
C GLY A 42 4.89 4.23 -1.96
N TYR A 43 5.86 3.47 -2.46
CA TYR A 43 7.24 3.95 -2.63
C TYR A 43 7.36 5.05 -3.70
N ALA A 44 6.57 4.99 -4.77
CA ALA A 44 6.50 6.07 -5.77
C ALA A 44 5.99 7.37 -5.14
N ILE A 45 4.95 7.30 -4.30
CA ILE A 45 4.42 8.44 -3.55
C ILE A 45 5.49 8.97 -2.58
N LEU A 46 6.27 8.10 -1.93
CA LEU A 46 7.37 8.52 -1.04
C LEU A 46 8.43 9.34 -1.80
N LEU A 47 8.84 8.91 -2.99
CA LEU A 47 9.77 9.68 -3.82
C LEU A 47 9.19 11.05 -4.21
N LEU A 48 7.90 11.12 -4.52
CA LEU A 48 7.21 12.38 -4.80
C LEU A 48 7.15 13.27 -3.54
N LEU A 49 6.93 12.70 -2.35
CA LEU A 49 6.98 13.47 -1.09
C LEU A 49 8.38 14.00 -0.80
N ILE A 50 9.42 13.21 -1.06
CA ILE A 50 10.82 13.65 -0.94
C ILE A 50 11.07 14.83 -1.89
N PHE A 51 10.66 14.74 -3.15
CA PHE A 51 10.71 15.87 -4.07
C PHE A 51 9.96 17.09 -3.52
N ARG A 52 8.70 16.92 -3.06
CA ARG A 52 7.87 18.01 -2.54
C ARG A 52 8.46 18.67 -1.30
N PHE A 53 9.07 17.86 -0.42
CA PHE A 53 9.75 18.37 0.77
C PHE A 53 10.88 19.33 0.38
N PHE A 54 11.83 18.89 -0.46
CA PHE A 54 12.93 19.75 -0.90
C PHE A 54 12.45 20.92 -1.77
N TRP A 55 11.43 20.71 -2.61
CA TRP A 55 10.81 21.77 -3.41
C TRP A 55 10.13 22.84 -2.55
N GLY A 56 9.70 22.47 -1.34
CA GLY A 56 9.17 23.39 -0.34
C GLY A 56 10.21 24.34 0.25
N PHE A 57 11.50 24.02 0.17
CA PHE A 57 12.59 24.87 0.64
C PHE A 57 13.36 25.55 -0.50
N TRP A 58 13.52 24.87 -1.62
CA TRP A 58 14.39 25.33 -2.72
C TRP A 58 13.62 25.72 -3.98
N GLY A 59 12.33 25.50 -4.01
CA GLY A 59 11.46 25.81 -5.15
C GLY A 59 11.27 27.30 -5.40
N PRO A 60 10.50 27.68 -6.41
CA PRO A 60 10.17 29.08 -6.68
C PRO A 60 9.10 29.60 -5.71
N LYS A 61 8.87 30.93 -5.73
CA LYS A 61 7.76 31.60 -5.05
C LYS A 61 6.45 30.81 -5.26
N TYR A 62 5.58 30.80 -4.28
CA TYR A 62 4.31 30.05 -4.20
C TYR A 62 4.45 28.52 -4.02
N SER A 63 5.64 27.94 -4.23
CA SER A 63 5.93 26.54 -3.90
C SER A 63 6.61 26.37 -2.55
N LEU A 64 7.22 27.44 -2.02
CA LEU A 64 7.94 27.44 -0.75
C LEU A 64 6.97 27.34 0.43
N PHE A 65 7.31 26.54 1.43
CA PHE A 65 6.52 26.41 2.66
C PHE A 65 6.33 27.74 3.41
N LYS A 66 7.32 28.64 3.34
CA LYS A 66 7.24 29.97 3.95
C LYS A 66 6.21 30.90 3.30
N ASP A 67 5.82 30.62 2.03
CA ASP A 67 4.87 31.43 1.29
C ASP A 67 3.41 31.02 1.57
N PHE A 68 3.21 30.01 2.42
CA PHE A 68 1.87 29.55 2.81
C PHE A 68 1.32 30.41 3.95
N PRO A 69 0.16 31.04 3.80
CA PRO A 69 -0.43 31.90 4.81
C PRO A 69 -1.03 31.06 5.96
N ILE A 70 -0.16 30.54 6.84
CA ILE A 70 -0.53 29.82 8.06
C ILE A 70 -0.71 30.83 9.21
N GLY A 71 -1.62 30.56 10.13
CA GLY A 71 -1.88 31.37 11.32
C GLY A 71 -3.36 31.68 11.53
N LYS A 72 -3.77 31.78 12.78
CA LYS A 72 -5.19 31.99 13.16
C LYS A 72 -5.77 33.27 12.55
N GLN A 73 -4.97 34.34 12.49
CA GLN A 73 -5.44 35.61 11.92
C GLN A 73 -5.69 35.49 10.41
N ASN A 74 -4.78 34.83 9.66
CA ASN A 74 -4.97 34.61 8.23
C ASN A 74 -6.24 33.80 7.94
N VAL A 75 -6.53 32.78 8.75
CA VAL A 75 -7.76 31.98 8.62
C VAL A 75 -8.99 32.82 8.91
N LYS A 76 -8.98 33.61 9.99
CA LYS A 76 -10.09 34.49 10.35
C LYS A 76 -10.37 35.52 9.24
N ASP A 77 -9.31 36.19 8.76
CA ASP A 77 -9.44 37.20 7.70
C ASP A 77 -9.95 36.58 6.39
N PHE A 78 -9.51 35.37 6.08
CA PHE A 78 -9.99 34.63 4.90
C PHE A 78 -11.50 34.29 5.04
N LEU A 79 -11.91 33.75 6.19
CA LEU A 79 -13.30 33.33 6.41
C LEU A 79 -14.26 34.54 6.41
N VAL A 80 -13.85 35.67 7.00
CA VAL A 80 -14.66 36.90 6.99
C VAL A 80 -14.86 37.46 5.56
N ASN A 81 -13.80 37.33 4.72
CA ASN A 81 -13.81 37.89 3.37
C ASN A 81 -14.01 36.81 2.29
N ILE A 82 -14.54 35.62 2.63
CA ILE A 82 -14.65 34.49 1.71
C ILE A 82 -15.50 34.77 0.47
N PHE A 83 -16.47 35.68 0.60
CA PHE A 83 -17.34 36.09 -0.49
C PHE A 83 -16.83 37.33 -1.24
N ASP A 84 -15.68 37.89 -0.85
CA ASP A 84 -15.10 39.03 -1.59
C ASP A 84 -14.53 38.52 -2.92
N SER A 85 -14.96 39.18 -4.01
CA SER A 85 -14.49 38.86 -5.36
C SER A 85 -13.00 39.22 -5.60
N ASN A 86 -12.41 40.04 -4.74
CA ASN A 86 -11.00 40.46 -4.82
C ASN A 86 -10.14 39.55 -3.94
N GLN A 87 -9.72 38.42 -4.50
CA GLN A 87 -8.82 37.50 -3.78
C GLN A 87 -7.49 38.15 -3.43
N LYS A 88 -7.17 38.16 -2.14
CA LYS A 88 -5.88 38.59 -1.59
C LYS A 88 -4.76 37.60 -1.86
N TYR A 89 -5.08 36.30 -2.03
CA TYR A 89 -4.10 35.21 -2.09
C TYR A 89 -3.86 34.72 -3.53
N ILE A 90 -2.63 34.93 -4.03
CA ILE A 90 -2.24 34.53 -5.39
C ILE A 90 -1.92 33.04 -5.45
N GLY A 91 -1.12 32.52 -4.49
CA GLY A 91 -0.79 31.10 -4.35
C GLY A 91 -1.92 30.31 -3.68
N HIS A 92 -1.64 29.79 -2.51
CA HIS A 92 -2.62 29.10 -1.66
C HIS A 92 -3.32 30.09 -0.72
N ASN A 93 -4.61 29.90 -0.50
CA ASN A 93 -5.31 30.56 0.60
C ASN A 93 -5.03 29.82 1.93
N PRO A 94 -5.37 30.40 3.10
CA PRO A 94 -5.06 29.78 4.39
C PRO A 94 -5.64 28.38 4.59
N LEU A 95 -6.89 28.13 4.19
CA LEU A 95 -7.51 26.80 4.32
C LEU A 95 -6.83 25.77 3.40
N ALA A 96 -6.54 26.15 2.15
CA ALA A 96 -5.79 25.32 1.22
C ALA A 96 -4.38 24.99 1.73
N SER A 97 -3.75 25.94 2.44
CA SER A 97 -2.42 25.72 3.07
C SER A 97 -2.47 24.63 4.15
N TYR A 98 -3.45 24.71 5.06
CA TYR A 98 -3.64 23.68 6.09
C TYR A 98 -4.02 22.33 5.49
N ALA A 99 -4.92 22.29 4.50
CA ALA A 99 -5.28 21.06 3.81
C ALA A 99 -4.07 20.40 3.14
N MET A 100 -3.22 21.20 2.47
CA MET A 100 -2.00 20.69 1.84
C MET A 100 -1.04 20.10 2.87
N PHE A 101 -0.73 20.82 3.96
CA PHE A 101 0.14 20.29 5.01
C PHE A 101 -0.45 19.03 5.65
N GLY A 102 -1.75 19.03 5.93
CA GLY A 102 -2.45 17.86 6.45
C GLY A 102 -2.32 16.65 5.53
N MET A 103 -2.58 16.83 4.23
CA MET A 103 -2.42 15.75 3.24
C MET A 103 -0.98 15.25 3.16
N LEU A 104 0.02 16.13 3.11
CA LEU A 104 1.43 15.70 3.06
C LEU A 104 1.84 14.91 4.30
N ILE A 105 1.47 15.36 5.50
CA ILE A 105 1.78 14.69 6.76
C ILE A 105 1.06 13.35 6.85
N VAL A 106 -0.25 13.32 6.60
CA VAL A 106 -1.04 12.09 6.68
C VAL A 106 -0.55 11.07 5.65
N THR A 107 -0.27 11.50 4.39
CA THR A 107 0.30 10.60 3.37
C THR A 107 1.65 10.03 3.82
N PHE A 108 2.54 10.85 4.39
CA PHE A 108 3.82 10.38 4.90
C PHE A 108 3.65 9.32 6.01
N LEU A 109 2.76 9.56 6.98
CA LEU A 109 2.47 8.61 8.05
C LEU A 109 1.82 7.32 7.50
N THR A 110 0.91 7.44 6.52
CA THR A 110 0.31 6.30 5.83
C THR A 110 1.38 5.43 5.16
N ILE A 111 2.36 6.04 4.49
CA ILE A 111 3.46 5.28 3.85
C ILE A 111 4.31 4.56 4.90
N ILE A 112 4.69 5.22 5.98
CA ILE A 112 5.50 4.61 7.05
C ILE A 112 4.78 3.40 7.65
N THR A 113 3.49 3.56 7.99
CA THR A 113 2.69 2.44 8.54
C THR A 113 2.46 1.34 7.51
N GLY A 114 2.33 1.68 6.22
CA GLY A 114 2.25 0.72 5.12
C GLY A 114 3.53 -0.12 4.96
N ILE A 115 4.71 0.50 5.00
CA ILE A 115 6.01 -0.19 4.96
C ILE A 115 6.16 -1.12 6.17
N LEU A 116 5.75 -0.67 7.36
CA LEU A 116 5.75 -1.49 8.57
C LEU A 116 4.78 -2.68 8.44
N ALA A 117 3.54 -2.46 8.03
CA ALA A 117 2.56 -3.52 7.83
C ALA A 117 3.04 -4.55 6.78
N PHE A 118 3.61 -4.07 5.66
CA PHE A 118 4.13 -4.91 4.60
C PHE A 118 5.32 -5.79 5.06
N GLY A 119 6.23 -5.23 5.87
CA GLY A 119 7.35 -5.97 6.45
C GLY A 119 6.91 -6.95 7.55
N VAL A 120 6.19 -6.45 8.54
CA VAL A 120 5.82 -7.19 9.75
C VAL A 120 4.79 -8.28 9.48
N GLN A 121 3.74 -7.96 8.72
CA GLN A 121 2.61 -8.88 8.54
C GLN A 121 2.73 -9.74 7.30
N GLU A 122 3.24 -9.20 6.19
CA GLU A 122 3.36 -9.94 4.94
C GLU A 122 4.75 -10.57 4.76
N GLY A 123 5.73 -10.22 5.59
CA GLY A 123 7.12 -10.69 5.46
C GLY A 123 7.76 -10.27 4.14
N LYS A 124 7.41 -9.08 3.64
CA LYS A 124 7.87 -8.56 2.36
C LYS A 124 8.55 -7.20 2.48
N GLY A 125 9.40 -6.88 1.49
CA GLY A 125 10.08 -5.60 1.37
C GLY A 125 11.17 -5.36 2.40
N VAL A 126 11.57 -4.09 2.54
CA VAL A 126 12.78 -3.68 3.30
C VAL A 126 12.74 -4.02 4.80
N LEU A 127 11.54 -4.15 5.37
CA LEU A 127 11.34 -4.49 6.78
C LEU A 127 10.87 -5.94 6.99
N SER A 128 10.99 -6.79 5.98
CA SER A 128 10.56 -8.20 6.05
C SER A 128 11.24 -8.98 7.18
N PHE A 129 12.44 -8.60 7.59
CA PHE A 129 13.16 -9.20 8.72
C PHE A 129 12.45 -9.02 10.08
N LEU A 130 11.50 -8.10 10.19
CA LEU A 130 10.66 -7.91 11.39
C LEU A 130 9.47 -8.88 11.44
N ASN A 131 9.26 -9.68 10.39
CA ASN A 131 8.16 -10.66 10.38
C ASN A 131 8.41 -11.76 11.43
N SER A 132 7.47 -11.88 12.37
CA SER A 132 7.48 -12.87 13.43
C SER A 132 6.06 -13.19 13.87
N SER A 133 5.84 -14.33 14.55
CA SER A 133 4.54 -14.70 15.09
C SER A 133 3.99 -13.63 16.05
N TYR A 134 4.84 -13.11 16.92
CA TYR A 134 4.48 -12.06 17.88
C TYR A 134 3.93 -10.80 17.22
N PHE A 135 4.67 -10.24 16.25
CA PHE A 135 4.24 -9.02 15.55
C PHE A 135 3.06 -9.26 14.59
N LYS A 136 2.90 -10.49 14.12
CA LYS A 136 1.82 -10.84 13.19
C LYS A 136 0.45 -10.82 13.86
N GLU A 137 0.38 -11.23 15.12
CA GLU A 137 -0.84 -11.14 15.93
C GLU A 137 -1.22 -9.68 16.23
N MET A 138 -0.21 -8.81 16.30
CA MET A 138 -0.38 -7.39 16.54
C MET A 138 -0.78 -6.67 15.23
N LYS A 139 -2.06 -6.64 14.90
CA LYS A 139 -2.58 -5.97 13.68
C LYS A 139 -2.41 -4.44 13.65
N LEU A 140 -1.76 -3.88 14.67
CA LEU A 140 -1.66 -2.44 14.93
C LEU A 140 -1.23 -1.63 13.70
N PHE A 141 -0.15 -2.04 13.02
CA PHE A 141 0.36 -1.25 11.89
C PHE A 141 -0.61 -1.24 10.70
N LYS A 142 -1.30 -2.35 10.46
CA LYS A 142 -2.32 -2.43 9.45
C LYS A 142 -3.53 -1.56 9.80
N GLU A 143 -4.03 -1.64 11.02
CA GLU A 143 -5.18 -0.85 11.50
C GLU A 143 -4.88 0.65 11.47
N ILE A 144 -3.66 1.08 11.87
CA ILE A 144 -3.24 2.48 11.75
C ILE A 144 -3.14 2.89 10.29
N HIS A 145 -2.60 2.05 9.41
CA HIS A 145 -2.51 2.32 7.98
C HIS A 145 -3.90 2.53 7.35
N GLU A 146 -4.85 1.66 7.63
CA GLU A 146 -6.24 1.74 7.16
C GLU A 146 -6.94 3.00 7.70
N PHE A 147 -6.74 3.33 8.99
CA PHE A 147 -7.27 4.55 9.58
C PHE A 147 -6.70 5.81 8.91
N LEU A 148 -5.37 5.90 8.75
CA LEU A 148 -4.72 7.04 8.11
C LEU A 148 -5.13 7.17 6.64
N SER A 149 -5.32 6.06 5.93
CA SER A 149 -5.84 6.05 4.56
C SER A 149 -7.25 6.63 4.49
N SER A 150 -8.11 6.30 5.46
CA SER A 150 -9.46 6.87 5.56
C SER A 150 -9.43 8.37 5.85
N VAL A 151 -8.53 8.83 6.72
CA VAL A 151 -8.30 10.26 6.98
C VAL A 151 -7.80 10.97 5.72
N LEU A 152 -6.88 10.33 4.97
CA LEU A 152 -6.39 10.88 3.71
C LEU A 152 -7.50 11.07 2.68
N ILE A 153 -8.40 10.08 2.52
CA ILE A 153 -9.59 10.20 1.65
C ILE A 153 -10.45 11.40 2.07
N ALA A 154 -10.72 11.56 3.37
CA ALA A 154 -11.50 12.69 3.87
C ALA A 154 -10.83 14.03 3.55
N LEU A 155 -9.51 14.13 3.70
CA LEU A 155 -8.73 15.34 3.34
C LEU A 155 -8.75 15.60 1.83
N ILE A 156 -8.67 14.58 1.00
CA ILE A 156 -8.77 14.71 -0.47
C ILE A 156 -10.16 15.21 -0.87
N ILE A 157 -11.23 14.67 -0.29
CA ILE A 157 -12.61 15.13 -0.53
C ILE A 157 -12.75 16.59 -0.11
N ALA A 158 -12.25 16.98 1.06
CA ALA A 158 -12.26 18.35 1.53
C ALA A 158 -11.48 19.29 0.60
N HIS A 159 -10.30 18.85 0.11
CA HIS A 159 -9.49 19.59 -0.85
C HIS A 159 -10.24 19.82 -2.17
N ILE A 160 -10.78 18.75 -2.77
CA ILE A 160 -11.55 18.86 -4.02
C ILE A 160 -12.76 19.76 -3.84
N SER A 161 -13.51 19.60 -2.73
CA SER A 161 -14.67 20.42 -2.41
C SER A 161 -14.27 21.90 -2.26
N GLY A 162 -13.16 22.19 -1.60
CA GLY A 162 -12.62 23.55 -1.45
C GLY A 162 -12.24 24.17 -2.80
N VAL A 163 -11.62 23.41 -3.69
CA VAL A 163 -11.25 23.86 -5.06
C VAL A 163 -12.51 24.15 -5.89
N LEU A 164 -13.54 23.29 -5.81
CA LEU A 164 -14.79 23.48 -6.53
C LEU A 164 -15.54 24.70 -5.98
N PHE A 165 -15.56 24.89 -4.66
CA PHE A 165 -16.15 26.04 -4.00
C PHE A 165 -15.45 27.35 -4.42
N ASP A 166 -14.11 27.38 -4.39
CA ASP A 166 -13.33 28.52 -4.88
C ASP A 166 -13.62 28.84 -6.36
N ARG A 167 -13.77 27.81 -7.20
CA ARG A 167 -14.15 28.00 -8.60
C ARG A 167 -15.54 28.65 -8.76
N LEU A 168 -16.50 28.33 -7.89
CA LEU A 168 -17.84 28.91 -7.94
C LEU A 168 -17.83 30.37 -7.52
N LEU A 169 -17.10 30.72 -6.46
CA LEU A 169 -17.04 32.07 -5.92
C LEU A 169 -16.11 32.99 -6.72
N HIS A 170 -14.98 32.48 -7.17
CA HIS A 170 -13.88 33.28 -7.74
C HIS A 170 -13.57 32.91 -9.20
N LYS A 171 -14.59 32.74 -10.04
CA LYS A 171 -14.46 32.32 -11.47
C LYS A 171 -13.42 33.12 -12.26
N LYS A 172 -13.23 34.40 -11.95
CA LYS A 172 -12.31 35.31 -12.66
C LYS A 172 -10.82 34.91 -12.51
N HIS A 173 -10.45 34.19 -11.44
CA HIS A 173 -9.06 33.87 -11.13
C HIS A 173 -8.57 32.56 -11.77
N GLU A 174 -9.45 31.77 -12.38
CA GLU A 174 -9.16 30.52 -13.07
C GLU A 174 -8.34 29.52 -12.19
N THR A 175 -8.58 29.46 -10.86
CA THR A 175 -7.78 28.67 -9.91
C THR A 175 -7.68 27.20 -10.31
N LEU A 176 -8.79 26.52 -10.63
CA LEU A 176 -8.78 25.11 -11.04
C LEU A 176 -7.98 24.89 -12.33
N LYS A 177 -8.11 25.81 -13.30
CA LYS A 177 -7.40 25.72 -14.58
C LYS A 177 -5.90 25.98 -14.41
N SER A 178 -5.53 26.73 -13.37
CA SER A 178 -4.14 27.15 -13.14
C SER A 178 -3.21 25.97 -12.84
N ILE A 179 -3.68 24.90 -12.16
CA ILE A 179 -2.83 23.72 -11.88
C ILE A 179 -2.52 22.93 -13.17
N ALA A 180 -3.38 22.99 -14.18
CA ALA A 180 -3.12 22.34 -15.47
C ALA A 180 -2.25 23.23 -16.37
N THR A 181 -2.54 24.54 -16.45
CA THR A 181 -1.87 25.45 -17.39
C THR A 181 -0.62 26.13 -16.83
N GLY A 182 -0.54 26.28 -15.50
CA GLY A 182 0.48 27.06 -14.79
C GLY A 182 0.11 28.54 -14.61
N PHE A 183 -0.92 29.04 -15.29
CA PHE A 183 -1.26 30.45 -15.33
C PHE A 183 -2.50 30.76 -14.48
N LYS A 184 -2.44 31.88 -13.76
CA LYS A 184 -3.53 32.46 -12.99
C LYS A 184 -3.75 33.91 -13.39
N VAL A 185 -4.98 34.40 -13.31
CA VAL A 185 -5.28 35.82 -13.56
C VAL A 185 -5.02 36.61 -12.29
N THR A 186 -4.13 37.59 -12.36
CA THR A 186 -3.68 38.43 -11.23
C THR A 186 -3.83 39.92 -11.54
N GLN A 187 -3.77 40.76 -10.52
CA GLN A 187 -3.85 42.23 -10.71
C GLN A 187 -2.56 42.76 -11.33
N GLU A 188 -1.41 42.32 -10.81
CA GLU A 188 -0.06 42.65 -11.28
C GLU A 188 0.66 41.44 -11.83
N ASN A 189 1.84 41.63 -12.46
CA ASN A 189 2.65 40.53 -12.98
C ASN A 189 3.38 39.83 -11.84
N GLU A 190 2.88 38.66 -11.47
CA GLU A 190 3.42 37.80 -10.41
C GLU A 190 4.11 36.54 -10.96
N SER A 191 4.53 36.58 -12.22
CA SER A 191 5.13 35.42 -12.90
C SER A 191 6.45 35.01 -12.26
N ILE A 192 6.54 33.71 -11.95
CA ILE A 192 7.77 33.09 -11.44
C ILE A 192 8.72 32.71 -12.57
N LYS A 193 10.01 32.67 -12.26
CA LYS A 193 11.08 32.11 -13.13
C LYS A 193 11.90 31.13 -12.33
N LEU A 194 12.18 29.97 -12.92
CA LEU A 194 13.07 28.97 -12.31
C LEU A 194 14.54 29.34 -12.62
N ASN A 195 15.38 29.29 -11.59
CA ASN A 195 16.82 29.35 -11.73
C ASN A 195 17.40 28.01 -12.23
N ILE A 196 18.69 27.99 -12.57
CA ILE A 196 19.33 26.80 -13.12
C ILE A 196 19.38 25.64 -12.12
N PHE A 197 19.60 25.91 -10.85
CA PHE A 197 19.61 24.90 -9.77
C PHE A 197 18.24 24.22 -9.66
N GLN A 198 17.15 24.99 -9.63
CA GLN A 198 15.77 24.48 -9.57
C GLN A 198 15.42 23.61 -10.76
N LYS A 199 15.84 24.01 -11.97
CA LYS A 199 15.64 23.22 -13.19
C LYS A 199 16.41 21.90 -13.13
N LEU A 200 17.69 21.94 -12.74
CA LEU A 200 18.53 20.74 -12.64
C LEU A 200 18.01 19.78 -11.56
N PHE A 201 17.68 20.29 -10.38
CA PHE A 201 17.09 19.50 -9.29
C PHE A 201 15.82 18.80 -9.72
N ALA A 202 14.87 19.53 -10.32
CA ALA A 202 13.61 18.95 -10.80
C ALA A 202 13.83 17.91 -11.89
N PHE A 203 14.76 18.14 -12.81
CA PHE A 203 15.11 17.20 -13.87
C PHE A 203 15.73 15.91 -13.32
N LEU A 204 16.70 16.02 -12.39
CA LEU A 204 17.32 14.84 -11.76
C LEU A 204 16.32 14.02 -10.96
N MET A 205 15.44 14.67 -10.20
CA MET A 205 14.37 13.98 -9.46
C MET A 205 13.38 13.28 -10.39
N PHE A 206 13.05 13.89 -11.52
CA PHE A 206 12.19 13.26 -12.53
C PHE A 206 12.86 12.04 -13.17
N ILE A 207 14.14 12.12 -13.52
CA ILE A 207 14.90 10.98 -14.03
C ILE A 207 14.98 9.85 -13.00
N ALA A 208 15.26 10.19 -11.73
CA ALA A 208 15.27 9.21 -10.64
C ALA A 208 13.90 8.52 -10.47
N PHE A 209 12.81 9.26 -10.59
CA PHE A 209 11.45 8.71 -10.53
C PHE A 209 11.16 7.76 -11.70
N ILE A 210 11.52 8.13 -12.92
CA ILE A 210 11.37 7.25 -14.08
C ILE A 210 12.25 6.01 -13.96
N ALA A 211 13.50 6.16 -13.52
CA ALA A 211 14.41 5.03 -13.30
C ALA A 211 13.84 4.06 -12.23
N PHE A 212 13.25 4.60 -11.16
CA PHE A 212 12.56 3.81 -10.13
C PHE A 212 11.40 2.99 -10.74
N LEU A 213 10.56 3.60 -11.58
CA LEU A 213 9.45 2.89 -12.22
C LEU A 213 9.95 1.79 -13.16
N ILE A 214 10.94 2.10 -14.00
CA ILE A 214 11.56 1.15 -14.93
C ILE A 214 12.16 -0.03 -14.13
N PHE A 215 12.92 0.25 -13.07
CA PHE A 215 13.52 -0.78 -12.23
C PHE A 215 12.47 -1.75 -11.66
N ASN A 216 11.36 -1.24 -11.13
CA ASN A 216 10.29 -2.08 -10.57
C ASN A 216 9.50 -2.86 -11.63
N LEU A 217 9.41 -2.36 -12.87
CA LEU A 217 8.81 -3.08 -13.99
C LEU A 217 9.69 -4.26 -14.46
N TYR A 218 11.01 -4.06 -14.53
CA TYR A 218 11.94 -5.11 -14.96
C TYR A 218 12.26 -6.11 -13.84
N GLN A 219 12.24 -5.69 -12.59
CA GLN A 219 12.53 -6.53 -11.42
C GLN A 219 11.39 -6.45 -10.39
N PRO A 220 10.25 -7.08 -10.66
CA PRO A 220 9.09 -7.02 -9.77
C PRO A 220 9.32 -7.71 -8.41
N LYS A 221 10.36 -8.55 -8.30
CA LYS A 221 10.83 -9.20 -7.05
C LYS A 221 12.19 -8.63 -6.67
N ASN A 222 12.21 -7.43 -6.15
CA ASN A 222 13.42 -6.73 -5.69
C ASN A 222 13.35 -6.49 -4.16
N ILE A 223 14.34 -5.80 -3.61
CA ILE A 223 14.43 -5.51 -2.17
C ILE A 223 13.18 -4.83 -1.60
N LEU A 224 12.41 -4.09 -2.42
CA LEU A 224 11.21 -3.39 -2.00
C LEU A 224 9.97 -4.31 -1.93
N THR A 225 10.01 -5.49 -2.57
CA THR A 225 8.84 -6.36 -2.76
C THR A 225 9.11 -7.83 -2.49
N ALA A 226 10.39 -8.22 -2.36
CA ALA A 226 10.76 -9.60 -2.11
C ALA A 226 10.20 -10.10 -0.78
N SER A 227 9.72 -11.36 -0.78
CA SER A 227 9.28 -12.05 0.43
C SER A 227 10.45 -12.79 1.08
N ILE A 228 10.48 -12.84 2.42
CA ILE A 228 11.38 -13.74 3.16
C ILE A 228 10.93 -15.21 3.04
N HIS A 229 9.65 -15.45 2.74
CA HIS A 229 9.11 -16.78 2.57
C HIS A 229 9.47 -17.30 1.19
N LYS A 230 10.43 -18.23 1.13
CA LYS A 230 10.83 -18.89 -0.11
C LYS A 230 9.89 -20.07 -0.40
N PRO A 231 9.54 -20.32 -1.67
CA PRO A 231 8.87 -21.56 -2.04
C PRO A 231 9.71 -22.76 -1.60
N ILE A 232 9.08 -23.77 -1.01
CA ILE A 232 9.72 -25.00 -0.60
C ILE A 232 9.61 -25.99 -1.76
N ASP A 233 10.74 -26.54 -2.19
CA ASP A 233 10.75 -27.67 -3.12
C ASP A 233 10.67 -28.97 -2.31
N TYR A 234 9.47 -29.50 -2.15
CA TYR A 234 9.23 -30.73 -1.37
C TYR A 234 9.94 -31.97 -1.93
N LYS A 235 10.25 -31.99 -3.25
CA LYS A 235 11.04 -33.09 -3.83
C LYS A 235 12.44 -33.14 -3.27
N VAL A 236 13.01 -31.99 -2.93
CA VAL A 236 14.35 -31.85 -2.35
C VAL A 236 14.28 -31.97 -0.83
N GLU A 237 13.35 -31.26 -0.19
CA GLU A 237 13.24 -31.15 1.28
C GLU A 237 12.75 -32.45 1.92
N ASN A 238 11.79 -33.16 1.30
CA ASN A 238 11.28 -34.44 1.74
C ASN A 238 10.79 -35.28 0.56
N PRO A 239 11.68 -36.05 -0.11
CA PRO A 239 11.31 -36.90 -1.23
C PRO A 239 10.26 -37.96 -0.86
N LEU A 240 10.27 -38.45 0.39
CA LEU A 240 9.33 -39.45 0.88
C LEU A 240 7.89 -38.85 0.94
N PHE A 241 7.73 -37.68 1.51
CA PHE A 241 6.45 -36.93 1.51
C PHE A 241 5.93 -36.71 0.08
N THR A 242 6.83 -36.33 -0.83
CA THR A 242 6.44 -36.13 -2.24
C THR A 242 6.03 -37.46 -2.88
N LYS A 243 6.76 -38.54 -2.68
CA LYS A 243 6.47 -39.86 -3.27
C LYS A 243 5.12 -40.42 -2.82
N GLU A 244 4.88 -40.43 -1.51
CA GLU A 244 3.70 -41.07 -0.95
C GLU A 244 2.45 -40.20 -1.09
N CYS A 245 2.51 -38.90 -0.82
CA CYS A 245 1.33 -38.03 -0.79
C CYS A 245 0.98 -37.39 -2.15
N ALA A 246 1.94 -37.23 -3.08
CA ALA A 246 1.63 -36.67 -4.41
C ALA A 246 1.17 -37.75 -5.42
N SER A 247 1.00 -39.00 -5.01
CA SER A 247 0.55 -40.09 -5.89
C SER A 247 -0.93 -39.94 -6.30
N CYS A 248 -1.76 -39.34 -5.45
CA CYS A 248 -3.22 -39.24 -5.68
C CYS A 248 -3.68 -37.80 -5.92
N HIS A 249 -3.05 -36.80 -5.31
CA HIS A 249 -3.43 -35.39 -5.45
C HIS A 249 -2.23 -34.45 -5.34
N ILE A 250 -2.43 -33.15 -5.59
CA ILE A 250 -1.39 -32.12 -5.37
C ILE A 250 -1.04 -32.03 -3.88
N LEU A 251 0.25 -31.82 -3.58
CA LEU A 251 0.70 -31.67 -2.22
C LEU A 251 0.16 -30.37 -1.59
N TYR A 252 -0.45 -30.51 -0.43
CA TYR A 252 -0.77 -29.37 0.41
C TYR A 252 0.46 -28.98 1.24
N PRO A 253 0.84 -27.69 1.27
CA PRO A 253 1.92 -27.22 2.10
C PRO A 253 1.69 -27.52 3.58
N PRO A 254 2.66 -28.11 4.31
CA PRO A 254 2.51 -28.47 5.73
C PRO A 254 2.07 -27.31 6.63
N ASN A 255 2.50 -26.09 6.28
CA ASN A 255 2.17 -24.87 7.02
C ASN A 255 0.72 -24.37 6.87
N LEU A 256 -0.15 -25.10 6.18
CA LEU A 256 -1.57 -24.75 6.07
C LEU A 256 -2.44 -25.42 7.14
N LEU A 257 -1.95 -26.51 7.78
CA LEU A 257 -2.68 -27.18 8.86
C LEU A 257 -1.88 -27.14 10.17
N PRO A 258 -2.57 -27.07 11.32
CA PRO A 258 -1.93 -27.18 12.63
C PRO A 258 -1.41 -28.60 12.88
N ARG A 259 -0.46 -28.70 13.82
CA ARG A 259 0.13 -29.98 14.25
C ARG A 259 -0.94 -31.04 14.55
N LYS A 260 -1.97 -30.69 15.35
CA LYS A 260 -3.04 -31.60 15.73
C LYS A 260 -3.78 -32.18 14.50
N SER A 261 -4.04 -31.36 13.50
CA SER A 261 -4.70 -31.83 12.25
C SER A 261 -3.82 -32.83 11.50
N TRP A 262 -2.50 -32.58 11.42
CA TRP A 262 -1.58 -33.55 10.82
C TRP A 262 -1.46 -34.84 11.61
N GLU A 263 -1.38 -34.77 12.93
CA GLU A 263 -1.36 -35.96 13.80
C GLU A 263 -2.63 -36.79 13.63
N THR A 264 -3.81 -36.16 13.61
CA THR A 264 -5.10 -36.82 13.41
C THR A 264 -5.18 -37.47 12.03
N MET A 265 -4.77 -36.76 10.97
CA MET A 265 -4.78 -37.28 9.59
C MET A 265 -3.85 -38.48 9.45
N MET A 266 -2.62 -38.37 9.92
CA MET A 266 -1.61 -39.44 9.80
C MET A 266 -1.88 -40.66 10.69
N SER A 267 -2.71 -40.51 11.72
CA SER A 267 -3.12 -41.68 12.56
C SER A 267 -4.22 -42.53 11.95
N ASN A 268 -4.88 -42.09 10.88
CA ASN A 268 -6.01 -42.79 10.26
C ASN A 268 -5.96 -42.71 8.72
N LEU A 269 -4.84 -43.11 8.14
CA LEU A 269 -4.66 -43.14 6.68
C LEU A 269 -5.47 -44.27 6.01
N GLU A 270 -5.90 -45.28 6.76
CA GLU A 270 -6.83 -46.33 6.24
C GLU A 270 -8.17 -45.76 5.82
N ASN A 271 -8.55 -44.58 6.36
CA ASN A 271 -9.74 -43.87 5.98
C ASN A 271 -9.42 -42.39 5.68
N HIS A 272 -8.59 -42.15 4.67
CA HIS A 272 -8.22 -40.84 4.22
C HIS A 272 -9.31 -40.26 3.31
N PHE A 273 -10.30 -39.59 3.92
CA PHE A 273 -11.48 -39.02 3.23
C PHE A 273 -12.30 -40.05 2.42
N GLY A 274 -12.30 -41.31 2.86
CA GLY A 274 -13.02 -42.40 2.21
C GLY A 274 -12.18 -43.37 1.40
N ASP A 275 -10.89 -43.03 1.17
CA ASP A 275 -9.94 -43.86 0.47
C ASP A 275 -8.88 -44.42 1.43
N ASP A 276 -8.31 -45.58 1.09
CA ASP A 276 -7.15 -46.16 1.81
C ASP A 276 -5.85 -45.59 1.26
N ALA A 277 -5.22 -44.72 2.06
CA ALA A 277 -3.92 -44.11 1.81
C ALA A 277 -2.82 -44.68 2.74
N SER A 278 -2.99 -45.90 3.22
CA SER A 278 -2.06 -46.54 4.15
C SER A 278 -0.65 -46.65 3.56
N ILE A 279 0.35 -46.32 4.39
CA ILE A 279 1.77 -46.45 4.09
C ILE A 279 2.44 -47.21 5.20
N ASN A 280 3.68 -47.70 4.97
CA ASN A 280 4.40 -48.40 6.02
C ASN A 280 4.70 -47.50 7.23
N GLU A 281 4.89 -48.11 8.42
CA GLU A 281 5.03 -47.39 9.69
C GLU A 281 6.23 -46.42 9.72
N GLU A 282 7.36 -46.82 9.10
CA GLU A 282 8.58 -46.01 9.05
C GLU A 282 8.36 -44.75 8.20
N SER A 283 7.71 -44.90 7.04
CA SER A 283 7.34 -43.79 6.17
C SER A 283 6.33 -42.85 6.88
N ASN A 284 5.34 -43.40 7.57
CA ASN A 284 4.36 -42.64 8.33
C ASN A 284 5.04 -41.77 9.38
N LYS A 285 5.91 -42.34 10.22
CA LYS A 285 6.65 -41.59 11.23
C LYS A 285 7.54 -40.50 10.64
N GLY A 286 8.24 -40.78 9.54
CA GLY A 286 9.10 -39.83 8.86
C GLY A 286 8.32 -38.63 8.27
N ILE A 287 7.20 -38.93 7.61
CA ILE A 287 6.34 -37.90 7.03
C ILE A 287 5.66 -37.09 8.14
N LEU A 288 5.11 -37.71 9.18
CA LEU A 288 4.50 -37.01 10.31
C LEU A 288 5.49 -36.06 10.99
N ALA A 289 6.71 -36.49 11.23
CA ALA A 289 7.74 -35.62 11.82
C ALA A 289 8.02 -34.39 10.96
N PHE A 290 8.05 -34.54 9.64
CA PHE A 290 8.23 -33.44 8.69
C PHE A 290 7.01 -32.48 8.70
N LEU A 291 5.79 -33.01 8.66
CA LEU A 291 4.55 -32.22 8.67
C LEU A 291 4.42 -31.41 9.97
N VAL A 292 4.68 -32.04 11.11
CA VAL A 292 4.64 -31.38 12.44
C VAL A 292 5.71 -30.29 12.57
N LYS A 293 6.94 -30.57 12.11
CA LYS A 293 8.03 -29.59 12.12
C LYS A 293 7.71 -28.34 11.30
N ASN A 294 6.94 -28.49 10.22
CA ASN A 294 6.60 -27.43 9.28
C ASN A 294 5.11 -27.04 9.36
N SER A 295 4.41 -27.34 10.46
CA SER A 295 3.00 -27.05 10.66
C SER A 295 2.70 -25.54 10.75
N ALA A 296 1.42 -25.18 10.70
CA ALA A 296 0.97 -23.80 10.67
C ALA A 296 1.48 -22.96 11.83
N GLU A 297 1.65 -23.54 13.02
CA GLU A 297 2.17 -22.88 14.23
C GLU A 297 3.62 -22.42 14.09
N THR A 298 4.40 -23.12 13.26
CA THR A 298 5.82 -22.81 13.05
C THR A 298 6.05 -21.79 11.93
N SER A 299 5.01 -21.44 11.20
CA SER A 299 5.07 -20.55 10.04
C SER A 299 4.60 -19.15 10.34
N THR A 300 5.30 -18.15 9.83
CA THR A 300 4.92 -16.74 9.89
C THR A 300 4.22 -16.24 8.61
N THR A 301 3.79 -17.15 7.71
CA THR A 301 3.04 -16.77 6.51
C THR A 301 1.60 -16.32 6.84
N LYS A 302 1.05 -15.42 6.04
CA LYS A 302 -0.35 -14.95 6.19
C LYS A 302 -1.34 -16.12 6.09
N ALA A 303 -1.09 -17.06 5.17
CA ALA A 303 -1.94 -18.22 4.98
C ALA A 303 -2.01 -19.08 6.25
N SER A 304 -0.85 -19.44 6.82
CA SER A 304 -0.78 -20.22 8.06
C SER A 304 -1.58 -19.60 9.20
N TRP A 305 -1.38 -18.31 9.43
CA TRP A 305 -2.10 -17.60 10.47
C TRP A 305 -3.63 -17.56 10.22
N LYS A 306 -4.06 -17.36 8.98
CA LYS A 306 -5.48 -17.37 8.60
C LYS A 306 -6.12 -18.74 8.80
N PHE A 307 -5.41 -19.82 8.44
CA PHE A 307 -5.88 -21.19 8.66
C PHE A 307 -5.92 -21.55 10.14
N LEU A 308 -4.90 -21.20 10.94
CA LEU A 308 -4.91 -21.40 12.40
C LEU A 308 -6.13 -20.77 13.04
N ASN A 309 -6.41 -19.50 12.78
CA ASN A 309 -7.57 -18.81 13.33
C ASN A 309 -8.90 -19.39 12.83
N SER A 310 -8.90 -20.03 11.67
CA SER A 310 -10.09 -20.67 11.07
C SER A 310 -10.37 -22.05 11.65
N ILE A 311 -9.34 -22.70 12.21
CA ILE A 311 -9.40 -24.07 12.77
C ILE A 311 -9.55 -24.04 14.30
N GLU A 312 -9.37 -22.88 14.92
CA GLU A 312 -9.37 -22.71 16.38
C GLU A 312 -10.48 -23.53 17.07
N ASN A 313 -10.08 -24.45 17.94
CA ASN A 313 -10.95 -25.37 18.72
C ASN A 313 -11.82 -26.35 17.90
N LYS A 314 -11.48 -26.63 16.63
CA LYS A 314 -12.18 -27.62 15.80
C LYS A 314 -11.23 -28.70 15.35
N ASP A 315 -11.70 -29.96 15.34
CA ASP A 315 -10.93 -31.10 14.80
C ASP A 315 -11.09 -31.16 13.27
N ILE A 316 -10.57 -30.13 12.58
CA ILE A 316 -10.62 -30.01 11.13
C ILE A 316 -9.34 -30.53 10.52
N ILE A 317 -9.42 -31.55 9.68
CA ILE A 317 -8.32 -32.10 8.89
C ILE A 317 -8.38 -31.70 7.41
N ALA A 318 -9.52 -31.25 6.91
CA ALA A 318 -9.71 -30.81 5.53
C ALA A 318 -9.64 -29.27 5.41
N LEU A 319 -8.69 -28.77 4.64
CA LEU A 319 -8.53 -27.33 4.37
C LEU A 319 -9.79 -26.70 3.77
N THR A 320 -10.48 -27.43 2.88
CA THR A 320 -11.71 -27.01 2.20
C THR A 320 -12.89 -26.79 3.15
N LYS A 321 -12.87 -27.36 4.35
CA LYS A 321 -13.90 -27.19 5.40
C LYS A 321 -13.61 -26.03 6.36
N THR A 322 -12.55 -25.27 6.12
CA THR A 322 -12.24 -24.10 6.94
C THR A 322 -12.98 -22.85 6.47
N THR A 323 -13.40 -22.01 7.41
CA THR A 323 -14.11 -20.76 7.06
C THR A 323 -13.27 -19.80 6.24
N PHE A 324 -11.94 -19.87 6.38
CA PHE A 324 -11.02 -19.08 5.55
C PHE A 324 -11.02 -19.55 4.10
N TRP A 325 -10.95 -20.87 3.86
CA TRP A 325 -11.04 -21.45 2.52
C TRP A 325 -12.37 -21.09 1.83
N GLU A 326 -13.48 -21.30 2.50
CA GLU A 326 -14.81 -21.00 1.96
C GLU A 326 -14.95 -19.52 1.57
N LYS A 327 -14.45 -18.60 2.40
CA LYS A 327 -14.46 -17.16 2.08
C LYS A 327 -13.61 -16.80 0.85
N LYS A 328 -12.46 -17.43 0.69
CA LYS A 328 -11.56 -17.17 -0.46
C LYS A 328 -12.05 -17.77 -1.77
N HIS A 329 -12.87 -18.82 -1.70
CA HIS A 329 -13.38 -19.56 -2.86
C HIS A 329 -14.91 -19.47 -3.00
N LYS A 330 -15.52 -18.42 -2.43
CA LYS A 330 -16.98 -18.22 -2.44
C LYS A 330 -17.59 -18.19 -3.85
N ASP A 331 -16.81 -17.76 -4.84
CA ASP A 331 -17.23 -17.63 -6.24
C ASP A 331 -16.96 -18.89 -7.08
N ILE A 332 -16.41 -19.95 -6.47
CA ILE A 332 -16.15 -21.22 -7.12
C ILE A 332 -17.28 -22.19 -6.75
N PRO A 333 -17.92 -22.87 -7.72
CA PRO A 333 -18.96 -23.87 -7.45
C PRO A 333 -18.45 -24.97 -6.51
N LYS A 334 -19.26 -25.31 -5.49
CA LYS A 334 -18.87 -26.30 -4.46
C LYS A 334 -18.58 -27.69 -5.03
N GLU A 335 -19.20 -28.03 -6.14
CA GLU A 335 -19.04 -29.31 -6.86
C GLU A 335 -17.60 -29.50 -7.40
N LEU A 336 -16.83 -28.42 -7.52
CA LEU A 336 -15.42 -28.50 -7.96
C LEU A 336 -14.45 -28.77 -6.82
N PHE A 337 -14.92 -28.89 -5.57
CA PHE A 337 -14.12 -29.21 -4.39
C PHE A 337 -14.34 -30.65 -3.86
N LEU A 338 -15.03 -31.48 -4.64
CA LEU A 338 -15.31 -32.88 -4.31
C LEU A 338 -14.15 -33.76 -4.79
#